data_1f8280a4d49d80f9437b2646e4faf3a2
#
_entry.id   1f8280a4d49d80f9437b2646e4faf3a2
#
_cell.length_a   1.000
_cell.length_b   1.000
_cell.length_c   1.000
_cell.angle_alpha   90.00
_cell.angle_beta   90.00
_cell.angle_gamma   90.00
#
_symmetry.space_group_name_H-M   'P 1'
#
loop_
_entity.id
_entity.type
_entity.pdbx_description
1 polymer ?
#
loop_
_entity_poly.entity_id
_entity_poly.type
_entity_poly.pdbx_seq_one_letter_code
_entity_poly.pdbx_strand_id
1 'polypeptide(L)'
;RQSPCCPGRRRIASNVVGMSDSPPPPPPPQPDGVPPPPPAAAQPAAAPGYGAAMLGKRRSAGLVILLSIVTCGIWTIVWSFQNGDELKRWSGQGLGGVAYLFITLLLSPVTMFLLAGEVEQRYRADGREPPITTIWGLWFLLPIIGNFVWYLRIQSAINDYWTAHGQTNDPSL
;
A
#
# COMPACT_ATOMS: atom_id res chain seq x y z
N ARG A 1 8.88 51.63 37.90
CA ARG A 1 10.02 51.26 37.00
C ARG A 1 9.41 50.56 35.81
N GLN A 2 9.69 51.17 34.67
CA GLN A 2 9.09 51.02 33.38
C GLN A 2 9.42 49.69 32.73
N SER A 3 8.44 49.04 32.15
CA SER A 3 8.59 47.97 31.13
C SER A 3 8.65 48.59 29.75
N PRO A 4 9.55 48.15 28.86
CA PRO A 4 9.51 48.60 27.48
C PRO A 4 8.77 47.63 26.56
N CYS A 5 7.88 48.20 25.82
CA CYS A 5 7.31 47.92 24.51
C CYS A 5 7.94 46.83 23.66
N CYS A 6 7.08 45.97 23.13
CA CYS A 6 7.30 45.16 21.93
C CYS A 6 7.03 46.00 20.67
N PRO A 7 7.91 46.00 19.68
CA PRO A 7 7.62 46.60 18.38
C PRO A 7 7.17 45.58 17.35
N GLY A 8 6.04 45.89 16.69
CA GLY A 8 5.91 45.74 15.25
C GLY A 8 5.83 44.36 14.63
N ARG A 9 4.64 43.74 14.63
CA ARG A 9 4.25 42.72 13.65
C ARG A 9 4.09 43.36 12.26
N ARG A 10 5.13 43.29 11.43
CA ARG A 10 5.00 43.65 10.01
C ARG A 10 4.00 42.68 9.35
N ARG A 11 2.91 43.23 8.86
CA ARG A 11 2.05 42.54 7.89
C ARG A 11 2.83 42.39 6.59
N ILE A 12 3.17 41.17 6.25
CA ILE A 12 3.66 40.85 4.90
C ILE A 12 2.37 40.85 4.05
N ALA A 13 2.27 41.88 3.22
CA ALA A 13 1.25 41.94 2.18
C ALA A 13 1.52 40.77 1.23
N SER A 14 0.56 39.86 1.14
CA SER A 14 0.52 38.79 0.13
C SER A 14 0.28 39.46 -1.22
N ASN A 15 1.37 39.65 -1.98
CA ASN A 15 1.29 39.84 -3.42
C ASN A 15 0.75 38.52 -4.02
N VAL A 16 -0.53 38.48 -4.25
CA VAL A 16 -1.15 37.53 -5.19
C VAL A 16 -0.73 38.02 -6.59
N VAL A 17 0.43 37.55 -7.03
CA VAL A 17 0.85 37.68 -8.42
C VAL A 17 -0.07 36.78 -9.23
N GLY A 18 -0.81 37.42 -10.15
CA GLY A 18 -1.74 36.76 -11.05
C GLY A 18 -1.07 35.56 -11.73
N MET A 19 -1.66 34.39 -11.55
CA MET A 19 -1.39 33.22 -12.38
C MET A 19 -1.91 33.58 -13.76
N SER A 20 -0.97 33.82 -14.68
CA SER A 20 -1.26 33.95 -16.10
C SER A 20 -1.87 32.61 -16.56
N ASP A 21 -3.12 32.67 -17.00
CA ASP A 21 -3.78 31.60 -17.76
C ASP A 21 -3.15 31.46 -19.15
N SER A 22 -1.87 31.12 -19.20
CA SER A 22 -1.24 30.72 -20.43
C SER A 22 -1.54 29.24 -20.66
N PRO A 23 -2.16 28.86 -21.78
CA PRO A 23 -2.35 27.45 -22.09
C PRO A 23 -0.99 26.74 -22.14
N PRO A 24 -0.91 25.48 -21.70
CA PRO A 24 0.34 24.71 -21.73
C PRO A 24 0.87 24.66 -23.19
N PRO A 25 2.19 24.73 -23.36
CA PRO A 25 2.78 24.66 -24.71
C PRO A 25 2.37 23.35 -25.41
N PRO A 26 2.14 23.37 -26.72
CA PRO A 26 1.82 22.16 -27.47
C PRO A 26 2.94 21.12 -27.29
N PRO A 27 2.61 19.83 -27.22
CA PRO A 27 3.61 18.77 -27.12
C PRO A 27 4.54 18.81 -28.34
N PRO A 28 5.82 18.47 -28.16
CA PRO A 28 6.77 18.44 -29.28
C PRO A 28 6.29 17.49 -30.39
N PRO A 29 6.58 17.77 -31.66
CA PRO A 29 6.21 16.90 -32.76
C PRO A 29 6.80 15.50 -32.55
N GLN A 30 5.95 14.49 -32.60
CA GLN A 30 6.41 13.11 -32.55
C GLN A 30 7.12 12.75 -33.85
N PRO A 31 8.22 11.96 -33.80
CA PRO A 31 8.84 11.47 -35.03
C PRO A 31 7.84 10.61 -35.80
N ASP A 32 7.70 10.89 -37.08
CA ASP A 32 6.83 10.16 -38.00
C ASP A 32 7.23 8.66 -37.99
N GLY A 33 6.28 7.80 -37.65
CA GLY A 33 6.46 6.34 -37.70
C GLY A 33 6.41 5.59 -36.36
N VAL A 34 6.30 6.26 -35.21
CA VAL A 34 6.04 5.60 -33.94
C VAL A 34 4.52 5.54 -33.72
N PRO A 35 3.90 4.33 -33.64
CA PRO A 35 2.49 4.25 -33.30
C PRO A 35 2.28 4.93 -31.94
N PRO A 36 1.19 5.70 -31.76
CA PRO A 36 0.91 6.32 -30.47
C PRO A 36 0.91 5.25 -29.39
N PRO A 37 1.51 5.53 -28.21
CA PRO A 37 1.44 4.60 -27.10
C PRO A 37 -0.04 4.27 -26.85
N PRO A 38 -0.39 2.99 -26.58
CA PRO A 38 -1.76 2.64 -26.26
C PRO A 38 -2.24 3.61 -25.18
N PRO A 39 -3.49 4.10 -25.28
CA PRO A 39 -4.03 4.98 -24.26
C PRO A 39 -3.72 4.33 -22.92
N ALA A 40 -3.00 5.04 -22.05
CA ALA A 40 -2.73 4.56 -20.70
C ALA A 40 -4.09 4.09 -20.18
N ALA A 41 -4.19 2.77 -19.93
CA ALA A 41 -5.44 2.18 -19.47
C ALA A 41 -5.92 3.10 -18.36
N ALA A 42 -7.06 3.74 -18.56
CA ALA A 42 -7.60 4.70 -17.63
C ALA A 42 -7.57 4.01 -16.28
N GLN A 43 -6.68 4.45 -15.41
CA GLN A 43 -6.71 4.01 -14.02
C GLN A 43 -8.14 4.21 -13.59
N PRO A 44 -8.82 3.17 -13.08
CA PRO A 44 -10.14 3.40 -12.54
C PRO A 44 -9.99 4.58 -11.59
N ALA A 45 -10.58 5.70 -11.94
CA ALA A 45 -10.56 6.88 -11.10
C ALA A 45 -10.90 6.39 -9.70
N ALA A 46 -10.03 6.64 -8.73
CA ALA A 46 -10.26 6.25 -7.35
C ALA A 46 -11.68 6.66 -7.04
N ALA A 47 -12.55 5.68 -6.82
CA ALA A 47 -13.98 5.92 -6.71
C ALA A 47 -14.17 7.00 -5.65
N PRO A 48 -14.82 8.13 -5.96
CA PRO A 48 -14.92 9.24 -5.02
C PRO A 48 -15.74 8.78 -3.83
N GLY A 49 -15.11 8.63 -2.67
CA GLY A 49 -15.81 8.41 -1.42
C GLY A 49 -15.35 7.30 -0.50
N TYR A 50 -14.32 6.54 -0.82
CA TYR A 50 -13.75 5.61 0.15
C TYR A 50 -12.78 6.35 1.06
N GLY A 51 -13.34 6.98 2.12
CA GLY A 51 -12.60 7.75 3.10
C GLY A 51 -11.60 6.89 3.88
N ALA A 52 -10.77 7.55 4.70
CA ALA A 52 -9.73 6.95 5.56
C ALA A 52 -10.19 5.71 6.36
N ALA A 53 -11.50 5.52 6.53
CA ALA A 53 -12.10 4.36 7.20
C ALA A 53 -11.93 3.02 6.44
N MET A 54 -11.53 3.03 5.17
CA MET A 54 -11.33 1.83 4.36
C MET A 54 -9.85 1.45 4.18
N LEU A 55 -8.93 2.29 4.63
CA LEU A 55 -7.50 1.96 4.61
C LEU A 55 -7.21 0.77 5.51
N GLY A 56 -6.37 -0.15 5.04
CA GLY A 56 -5.88 -1.24 5.86
C GLY A 56 -4.98 -0.76 7.00
N LYS A 57 -4.79 -1.60 7.99
CA LYS A 57 -3.96 -1.28 9.15
C LYS A 57 -2.49 -1.62 8.89
N ARG A 58 -1.60 -0.75 9.34
CA ARG A 58 -0.17 -1.08 9.47
C ARG A 58 0.02 -1.96 10.69
N ARG A 59 0.78 -3.04 10.54
CA ARG A 59 1.03 -4.02 11.61
C ARG A 59 2.51 -4.23 11.84
N SER A 60 2.88 -4.50 13.10
CA SER A 60 4.25 -4.89 13.42
C SER A 60 4.52 -6.33 12.96
N ALA A 61 5.47 -6.49 12.03
CA ALA A 61 5.86 -7.81 11.57
C ALA A 61 6.36 -8.72 12.70
N GLY A 62 7.09 -8.15 13.67
CA GLY A 62 7.56 -8.88 14.84
C GLY A 62 6.42 -9.43 15.71
N LEU A 63 5.36 -8.62 15.93
CA LEU A 63 4.19 -9.05 16.69
C LEU A 63 3.39 -10.12 15.95
N VAL A 64 3.23 -9.99 14.63
CA VAL A 64 2.57 -11.02 13.81
C VAL A 64 3.29 -12.35 13.92
N ILE A 65 4.63 -12.34 13.82
CA ILE A 65 5.44 -13.56 13.95
C ILE A 65 5.34 -14.13 15.36
N LEU A 66 5.51 -13.30 16.39
CA LEU A 66 5.43 -13.72 17.78
C LEU A 66 4.09 -14.39 18.10
N LEU A 67 2.99 -13.75 17.70
CA LEU A 67 1.66 -14.32 17.90
C LEU A 67 1.44 -15.59 17.10
N SER A 68 1.97 -15.67 15.87
CA SER A 68 1.88 -16.89 15.06
C SER A 68 2.58 -18.05 15.74
N ILE A 69 3.72 -17.81 16.42
CA ILE A 69 4.44 -18.84 17.19
C ILE A 69 3.65 -19.21 18.45
N VAL A 70 3.24 -18.21 19.26
CA VAL A 70 2.54 -18.42 20.53
C VAL A 70 1.20 -19.15 20.33
N THR A 71 0.50 -18.85 19.23
CA THR A 71 -0.79 -19.48 18.90
C THR A 71 -0.66 -20.71 18.01
N CYS A 72 0.55 -21.27 17.85
CA CYS A 72 0.81 -22.42 16.99
C CYS A 72 0.26 -22.27 15.56
N GLY A 73 0.36 -21.06 14.98
CA GLY A 73 -0.09 -20.77 13.62
C GLY A 73 -1.53 -20.26 13.49
N ILE A 74 -2.36 -20.32 14.54
CA ILE A 74 -3.75 -19.83 14.48
C ILE A 74 -3.76 -18.34 14.08
N TRP A 75 -2.84 -17.53 14.63
CA TRP A 75 -2.74 -16.13 14.30
C TRP A 75 -2.48 -15.89 12.80
N THR A 76 -1.77 -16.78 12.13
CA THR A 76 -1.53 -16.71 10.68
C THR A 76 -2.83 -16.70 9.88
N ILE A 77 -3.81 -17.50 10.31
CA ILE A 77 -5.13 -17.57 9.65
C ILE A 77 -5.86 -16.24 9.82
N VAL A 78 -5.89 -15.70 11.04
CA VAL A 78 -6.51 -14.40 11.34
C VAL A 78 -5.83 -13.28 10.55
N TRP A 79 -4.51 -13.27 10.54
CA TRP A 79 -3.70 -12.29 9.82
C TRP A 79 -3.93 -12.34 8.30
N SER A 80 -3.97 -13.53 7.71
CA SER A 80 -4.26 -13.72 6.28
C SER A 80 -5.66 -13.24 5.92
N PHE A 81 -6.65 -13.58 6.76
CA PHE A 81 -8.02 -13.07 6.61
C PHE A 81 -8.05 -11.55 6.60
N GLN A 82 -7.44 -10.91 7.60
CA GLN A 82 -7.46 -9.45 7.73
C GLN A 82 -6.81 -8.75 6.54
N ASN A 83 -5.63 -9.21 6.11
CA ASN A 83 -4.94 -8.58 4.97
C ASN A 83 -5.71 -8.78 3.66
N GLY A 84 -6.20 -9.97 3.39
CA GLY A 84 -7.01 -10.24 2.20
C GLY A 84 -8.31 -9.43 2.17
N ASP A 85 -8.95 -9.26 3.32
CA ASP A 85 -10.18 -8.49 3.43
C ASP A 85 -9.93 -6.97 3.27
N GLU A 86 -8.86 -6.46 3.86
CA GLU A 86 -8.44 -5.06 3.72
C GLU A 86 -8.08 -4.72 2.27
N LEU A 87 -7.27 -5.55 1.61
CA LEU A 87 -6.89 -5.36 0.22
C LEU A 87 -8.11 -5.38 -0.71
N LYS A 88 -9.05 -6.30 -0.48
CA LYS A 88 -10.28 -6.37 -1.27
C LYS A 88 -11.20 -5.18 -1.02
N ARG A 89 -11.39 -4.77 0.22
CA ARG A 89 -12.23 -3.59 0.55
C ARG A 89 -11.68 -2.31 -0.05
N TRP A 90 -10.36 -2.16 -0.05
CA TRP A 90 -9.69 -1.00 -0.62
C TRP A 90 -9.82 -0.95 -2.13
N SER A 91 -9.52 -2.06 -2.80
CA SER A 91 -9.39 -2.10 -4.27
C SER A 91 -10.66 -2.55 -5.00
N GLY A 92 -11.63 -3.13 -4.29
CA GLY A 92 -12.77 -3.80 -4.90
C GLY A 92 -12.43 -5.12 -5.63
N GLN A 93 -11.15 -5.52 -5.64
CA GLN A 93 -10.65 -6.70 -6.35
C GLN A 93 -9.82 -7.59 -5.42
N GLY A 94 -9.65 -8.85 -5.79
CA GLY A 94 -8.88 -9.83 -5.03
C GLY A 94 -9.77 -10.90 -4.40
N LEU A 95 -9.15 -11.89 -3.77
CA LEU A 95 -9.85 -13.05 -3.19
C LEU A 95 -10.68 -12.65 -1.96
N GLY A 96 -10.18 -11.76 -1.12
CA GLY A 96 -10.81 -11.33 0.12
C GLY A 96 -10.56 -12.26 1.30
N GLY A 97 -10.87 -11.76 2.50
CA GLY A 97 -10.52 -12.44 3.74
C GLY A 97 -11.06 -13.84 3.88
N VAL A 98 -12.33 -14.09 3.51
CA VAL A 98 -12.96 -15.42 3.64
C VAL A 98 -12.23 -16.45 2.79
N ALA A 99 -11.88 -16.12 1.54
CA ALA A 99 -11.11 -17.03 0.69
C ALA A 99 -9.71 -17.31 1.28
N TYR A 100 -9.03 -16.27 1.75
CA TYR A 100 -7.73 -16.43 2.42
C TYR A 100 -7.81 -17.29 3.67
N LEU A 101 -8.89 -17.21 4.46
CA LEU A 101 -9.10 -18.06 5.62
C LEU A 101 -9.09 -19.53 5.23
N PHE A 102 -9.91 -19.90 4.23
CA PHE A 102 -10.00 -21.29 3.78
C PHE A 102 -8.70 -21.76 3.12
N ILE A 103 -8.08 -20.93 2.28
CA ILE A 103 -6.83 -21.30 1.61
C ILE A 103 -5.71 -21.48 2.62
N THR A 104 -5.60 -20.58 3.62
CA THR A 104 -4.58 -20.69 4.66
C THR A 104 -4.79 -21.93 5.52
N LEU A 105 -6.03 -22.27 5.83
CA LEU A 105 -6.36 -23.45 6.63
C LEU A 105 -6.04 -24.77 5.89
N LEU A 106 -6.34 -24.83 4.59
CA LEU A 106 -6.22 -26.07 3.81
C LEU A 106 -4.88 -26.17 3.06
N LEU A 107 -4.37 -25.05 2.59
CA LEU A 107 -3.22 -24.97 1.67
C LEU A 107 -2.30 -23.79 2.04
N SER A 108 -1.83 -23.75 3.28
CA SER A 108 -1.02 -22.65 3.82
C SER A 108 0.09 -22.15 2.88
N PRO A 109 0.88 -23.00 2.19
CA PRO A 109 1.89 -22.52 1.25
C PRO A 109 1.30 -21.72 0.08
N VAL A 110 0.11 -22.08 -0.40
CA VAL A 110 -0.55 -21.37 -1.52
C VAL A 110 -0.88 -19.93 -1.13
N THR A 111 -1.23 -19.69 0.13
CA THR A 111 -1.48 -18.33 0.64
C THR A 111 -0.26 -17.43 0.47
N MET A 112 0.96 -17.96 0.63
CA MET A 112 2.20 -17.19 0.49
C MET A 112 2.38 -16.66 -0.94
N PHE A 113 2.01 -17.45 -1.95
CA PHE A 113 2.06 -17.02 -3.34
C PHE A 113 0.92 -16.03 -3.67
N LEU A 114 -0.28 -16.35 -3.25
CA LEU A 114 -1.46 -15.55 -3.58
C LEU A 114 -1.39 -14.16 -2.95
N LEU A 115 -1.04 -14.07 -1.66
CA LEU A 115 -0.95 -12.79 -0.98
C LEU A 115 0.18 -11.93 -1.55
N ALA A 116 1.34 -12.53 -1.84
CA ALA A 116 2.43 -11.82 -2.49
C ALA A 116 2.01 -11.30 -3.88
N GLY A 117 1.29 -12.12 -4.65
CA GLY A 117 0.76 -11.73 -5.96
C GLY A 117 -0.28 -10.61 -5.89
N GLU A 118 -1.18 -10.63 -4.90
CA GLU A 118 -2.14 -9.54 -4.72
C GLU A 118 -1.43 -8.22 -4.36
N VAL A 119 -0.46 -8.24 -3.46
CA VAL A 119 0.32 -7.04 -3.11
C VAL A 119 1.09 -6.54 -4.34
N GLU A 120 1.74 -7.44 -5.11
CA GLU A 120 2.41 -7.10 -6.37
C GLU A 120 1.45 -6.37 -7.32
N GLN A 121 0.25 -6.90 -7.52
CA GLN A 121 -0.75 -6.29 -8.41
C GLN A 121 -1.18 -4.89 -7.94
N ARG A 122 -1.29 -4.67 -6.61
CA ARG A 122 -1.64 -3.35 -6.08
C ARG A 122 -0.57 -2.32 -6.36
N TYR A 123 0.71 -2.66 -6.13
CA TYR A 123 1.82 -1.76 -6.45
C TYR A 123 1.86 -1.42 -7.95
N ARG A 124 1.67 -2.42 -8.82
CA ARG A 124 1.62 -2.21 -10.27
C ARG A 124 0.44 -1.35 -10.72
N ALA A 125 -0.73 -1.53 -10.10
CA ALA A 125 -1.91 -0.72 -10.37
C ALA A 125 -1.70 0.76 -10.02
N ASP A 126 -0.88 1.04 -8.98
CA ASP A 126 -0.50 2.40 -8.59
C ASP A 126 0.69 2.95 -9.42
N GLY A 127 1.16 2.22 -10.44
CA GLY A 127 2.33 2.60 -11.22
C GLY A 127 3.65 2.55 -10.44
N ARG A 128 3.70 1.82 -9.32
CA ARG A 128 4.86 1.68 -8.45
C ARG A 128 5.53 0.33 -8.65
N GLU A 129 6.84 0.30 -8.48
CA GLU A 129 7.58 -0.97 -8.51
C GLU A 129 7.31 -1.78 -7.23
N PRO A 130 6.88 -3.04 -7.34
CA PRO A 130 6.58 -3.86 -6.18
C PRO A 130 7.87 -4.32 -5.47
N PRO A 131 7.97 -4.15 -4.14
CA PRO A 131 9.12 -4.63 -3.37
C PRO A 131 9.13 -6.15 -3.18
N ILE A 132 8.01 -6.81 -3.52
CA ILE A 132 7.84 -8.26 -3.52
C ILE A 132 7.07 -8.68 -4.77
N THR A 133 7.27 -9.93 -5.18
CA THR A 133 6.57 -10.54 -6.30
C THR A 133 6.02 -11.90 -5.89
N THR A 134 5.15 -12.47 -6.70
CA THR A 134 4.57 -13.79 -6.46
C THR A 134 5.61 -14.86 -6.17
N ILE A 135 6.80 -14.78 -6.80
CA ILE A 135 7.89 -15.75 -6.62
C ILE A 135 8.42 -15.81 -5.18
N TRP A 136 8.19 -14.77 -4.37
CA TRP A 136 8.56 -14.78 -2.96
C TRP A 136 7.83 -15.87 -2.16
N GLY A 137 6.72 -16.42 -2.67
CA GLY A 137 6.10 -17.61 -2.12
C GLY A 137 7.02 -18.81 -2.04
N LEU A 138 8.07 -18.91 -2.89
CA LEU A 138 9.04 -19.99 -2.84
C LEU A 138 9.84 -20.09 -1.53
N TRP A 139 9.84 -19.04 -0.72
CA TRP A 139 10.48 -19.06 0.59
C TRP A 139 9.90 -20.12 1.54
N PHE A 140 8.67 -20.61 1.25
CA PHE A 140 8.11 -21.73 2.03
C PHE A 140 8.97 -23.01 1.95
N LEU A 141 9.78 -23.17 0.91
CA LEU A 141 10.70 -24.31 0.76
C LEU A 141 11.78 -24.37 1.85
N LEU A 142 12.04 -23.23 2.52
CA LEU A 142 12.90 -23.12 3.68
C LEU A 142 12.03 -23.01 4.93
N PRO A 143 11.63 -24.10 5.58
CA PRO A 143 10.44 -24.13 6.43
C PRO A 143 10.47 -23.19 7.63
N ILE A 144 11.61 -22.91 8.23
CA ILE A 144 11.69 -21.98 9.37
C ILE A 144 12.12 -20.60 8.90
N ILE A 145 13.34 -20.50 8.36
CA ILE A 145 13.96 -19.24 7.94
C ILE A 145 13.14 -18.57 6.84
N GLY A 146 12.68 -19.35 5.87
CA GLY A 146 11.90 -18.84 4.75
C GLY A 146 10.58 -18.20 5.18
N ASN A 147 9.86 -18.83 6.10
CA ASN A 147 8.63 -18.26 6.63
C ASN A 147 8.88 -16.93 7.34
N PHE A 148 9.94 -16.83 8.18
CA PHE A 148 10.29 -15.57 8.85
C PHE A 148 10.61 -14.46 7.83
N VAL A 149 11.46 -14.75 6.85
CA VAL A 149 11.84 -13.78 5.83
C VAL A 149 10.62 -13.35 5.02
N TRP A 150 9.76 -14.29 4.64
CA TRP A 150 8.54 -13.99 3.91
C TRP A 150 7.60 -13.08 4.70
N TYR A 151 7.32 -13.41 5.97
CA TYR A 151 6.44 -12.58 6.82
C TYR A 151 6.99 -11.17 7.02
N LEU A 152 8.28 -11.03 7.25
CA LEU A 152 8.90 -9.71 7.38
C LEU A 152 8.75 -8.88 6.11
N ARG A 153 8.99 -9.48 4.95
CA ARG A 153 8.93 -8.79 3.66
C ARG A 153 7.52 -8.44 3.25
N ILE A 154 6.58 -9.39 3.34
CA ILE A 154 5.20 -9.15 2.95
C ILE A 154 4.54 -8.09 3.86
N GLN A 155 4.78 -8.16 5.18
CA GLN A 155 4.22 -7.17 6.12
C GLN A 155 4.83 -5.78 5.90
N SER A 156 6.15 -5.70 5.61
CA SER A 156 6.77 -4.43 5.25
C SER A 156 6.14 -3.83 3.99
N ALA A 157 5.99 -4.64 2.94
CA ALA A 157 5.37 -4.20 1.69
C ALA A 157 3.93 -3.70 1.89
N ILE A 158 3.13 -4.42 2.68
CA ILE A 158 1.75 -4.01 3.01
C ILE A 158 1.75 -2.71 3.80
N ASN A 159 2.62 -2.56 4.80
CA ASN A 159 2.74 -1.34 5.59
C ASN A 159 3.15 -0.14 4.74
N ASP A 160 4.10 -0.32 3.82
CA ASP A 160 4.56 0.72 2.89
C ASP A 160 3.45 1.10 1.91
N TYR A 161 2.66 0.13 1.48
CA TYR A 161 1.49 0.37 0.65
C TYR A 161 0.48 1.27 1.36
N TRP A 162 0.08 0.93 2.59
CA TRP A 162 -0.88 1.72 3.37
C TRP A 162 -0.34 3.09 3.76
N THR A 163 0.96 3.19 4.05
CA THR A 163 1.61 4.49 4.34
C THR A 163 1.53 5.42 3.13
N ALA A 164 1.77 4.90 1.93
CA ALA A 164 1.67 5.69 0.70
C ALA A 164 0.24 6.18 0.41
N HIS A 165 -0.78 5.48 0.93
CA HIS A 165 -2.19 5.87 0.81
C HIS A 165 -2.69 6.72 2.00
N GLY A 166 -1.79 7.20 2.85
CA GLY A 166 -2.11 8.13 3.93
C GLY A 166 -2.41 7.49 5.28
N GLN A 167 -2.13 6.20 5.45
CA GLN A 167 -2.27 5.57 6.77
C GLN A 167 -1.11 5.96 7.68
N THR A 168 -1.44 6.59 8.81
CA THR A 168 -0.46 7.14 9.76
C THR A 168 -0.48 6.47 11.13
N ASN A 169 -1.33 5.44 11.33
CA ASN A 169 -1.36 4.72 12.60
C ASN A 169 0.00 4.06 12.90
N ASP A 170 0.35 4.00 14.18
CA ASP A 170 1.50 3.21 14.60
C ASP A 170 1.27 1.72 14.31
N PRO A 171 2.31 0.97 13.89
CA PRO A 171 2.18 -0.46 13.67
C PRO A 171 1.73 -1.19 14.93
N SER A 172 0.56 -1.79 14.86
CA SER A 172 -0.07 -2.52 15.96
C SER A 172 -0.45 -3.95 15.54
N LEU A 173 -1.34 -4.60 16.25
CA LEU A 173 -1.97 -5.87 15.87
C LEU A 173 -3.19 -5.65 14.98
#